data_081efff97977f1e79f9f0859eb26dc1f
#
_entry.id   081efff97977f1e79f9f0859eb26dc1f
#
_cell.length_a   1.000
_cell.length_b   1.000
_cell.length_c   1.000
_cell.angle_alpha   90.00
_cell.angle_beta   90.00
_cell.angle_gamma   90.00
#
_symmetry.space_group_name_H-M   'P 1'
#
loop_
_entity.id
_entity.type
_entity.pdbx_description
1 polymer ?
#
loop_
_entity_poly.entity_id
_entity_poly.type
_entity_poly.pdbx_seq_one_letter_code
_entity_poly.pdbx_strand_id
1 'polypeptide(L)'
;MNKFLFLIIIIFLFFSCAKETKKESVINEKSLDAQVLEAYKEGMKSLESGDVLFAAKKFNEAEILFPQSTWAPKSALMAAYSYYRQDYYGDAISELNRFIKVYPQNKNIDYAYYLLAISYYEQIVDEKKDLQAIINAKETFEIIIKKYPNTEYALDSDFKIDLINDILASKEMYIGRYYFDKKKWIPAINRFRTVTDDYETTIYTQEALHRLVEIYFILGLKEESEKYANLL
;
A
#
# COMPACT_ATOMS: atom_id res chain seq x y z
N MET A 1 43.86 -31.60 76.18
CA MET A 1 43.65 -32.42 74.98
C MET A 1 42.43 -31.99 74.16
N ASN A 2 41.52 -31.22 74.74
CA ASN A 2 40.25 -30.88 74.05
C ASN A 2 40.27 -29.58 73.20
N LYS A 3 41.22 -28.71 73.38
CA LYS A 3 41.28 -27.45 72.59
C LYS A 3 41.87 -27.66 71.16
N PHE A 4 42.76 -28.62 71.03
CA PHE A 4 43.41 -28.94 69.75
C PHE A 4 42.47 -29.69 68.79
N LEU A 5 41.63 -30.53 69.35
CA LEU A 5 40.60 -31.28 68.58
C LEU A 5 39.49 -30.32 68.02
N PHE A 6 39.16 -29.31 68.82
CA PHE A 6 38.17 -28.29 68.41
C PHE A 6 38.66 -27.40 67.27
N LEU A 7 39.99 -27.12 67.26
CA LEU A 7 40.60 -26.33 66.19
C LEU A 7 40.64 -27.08 64.87
N ILE A 8 40.84 -28.39 64.90
CA ILE A 8 40.86 -29.27 63.72
C ILE A 8 39.43 -29.37 63.08
N ILE A 9 38.39 -29.43 63.91
CA ILE A 9 37.00 -29.49 63.42
C ILE A 9 36.60 -28.19 62.77
N ILE A 10 37.06 -27.03 63.26
CA ILE A 10 36.78 -25.70 62.65
C ILE A 10 37.46 -25.58 61.27
N ILE A 11 38.68 -26.11 61.11
CA ILE A 11 39.39 -26.06 59.82
C ILE A 11 38.71 -26.94 58.75
N PHE A 12 38.08 -28.04 59.12
CA PHE A 12 37.34 -28.86 58.17
C PHE A 12 36.02 -28.27 57.69
N LEU A 13 35.44 -27.32 58.42
CA LEU A 13 34.22 -26.62 58.01
C LEU A 13 34.46 -25.56 56.93
N PHE A 14 35.67 -25.13 56.70
CA PHE A 14 36.01 -24.13 55.68
C PHE A 14 36.39 -24.75 54.31
N PHE A 15 36.48 -26.09 54.18
CA PHE A 15 36.80 -26.75 52.92
C PHE A 15 35.58 -27.26 52.15
N SER A 16 34.37 -26.83 52.52
CA SER A 16 33.19 -27.08 51.68
C SER A 16 33.11 -26.01 50.56
N CYS A 17 34.09 -25.96 49.69
CA CYS A 17 33.95 -25.36 48.37
C CYS A 17 32.94 -26.20 47.58
N ALA A 18 31.69 -25.81 47.62
CA ALA A 18 30.71 -26.30 46.66
C ALA A 18 31.21 -25.86 45.29
N LYS A 19 31.69 -26.84 44.51
CA LYS A 19 31.95 -26.70 43.11
C LYS A 19 30.58 -26.48 42.47
N GLU A 20 30.18 -25.20 42.26
CA GLU A 20 29.06 -24.90 41.36
C GLU A 20 29.41 -25.49 39.99
N THR A 21 28.90 -26.66 39.72
CA THR A 21 28.79 -27.12 38.34
C THR A 21 27.84 -26.15 37.66
N LYS A 22 28.38 -25.13 36.97
CA LYS A 22 27.61 -24.43 35.94
C LYS A 22 27.05 -25.52 35.05
N LYS A 23 25.76 -25.82 35.25
CA LYS A 23 25.00 -26.50 34.20
C LYS A 23 25.02 -25.53 33.04
N GLU A 24 25.93 -25.75 32.08
CA GLU A 24 25.79 -25.14 30.75
C GLU A 24 24.40 -25.56 30.27
N SER A 25 23.54 -24.57 30.12
CA SER A 25 22.27 -24.82 29.50
C SER A 25 22.57 -25.29 28.08
N VAL A 26 22.17 -26.50 27.77
CA VAL A 26 22.30 -27.11 26.43
C VAL A 26 21.38 -26.43 25.41
N ILE A 27 20.73 -25.33 25.77
CA ILE A 27 19.97 -24.49 24.87
C ILE A 27 20.99 -23.65 24.11
N ASN A 28 21.42 -24.18 22.98
CA ASN A 28 22.14 -23.42 21.97
C ASN A 28 21.14 -22.45 21.35
N GLU A 29 21.00 -21.24 21.91
CA GLU A 29 20.16 -20.20 21.31
C GLU A 29 20.70 -19.92 19.91
N LYS A 30 19.86 -20.13 18.90
CA LYS A 30 20.19 -19.74 17.53
C LYS A 30 20.53 -18.25 17.51
N SER A 31 21.52 -17.85 16.74
CA SER A 31 21.80 -16.44 16.52
C SER A 31 20.54 -15.70 16.01
N LEU A 32 20.42 -14.41 16.32
CA LEU A 32 19.28 -13.60 15.84
C LEU A 32 19.12 -13.70 14.32
N ASP A 33 20.21 -13.66 13.56
CA ASP A 33 20.17 -13.84 12.11
C ASP A 33 19.59 -15.19 11.68
N ALA A 34 19.91 -16.26 12.41
CA ALA A 34 19.37 -17.59 12.13
C ALA A 34 17.85 -17.65 12.43
N GLN A 35 17.40 -17.01 13.50
CA GLN A 35 15.98 -16.94 13.87
C GLN A 35 15.18 -16.13 12.83
N VAL A 36 15.69 -14.98 12.41
CA VAL A 36 15.09 -14.14 11.37
C VAL A 36 14.97 -14.91 10.05
N LEU A 37 16.05 -15.58 9.64
CA LEU A 37 16.04 -16.36 8.40
C LEU A 37 15.05 -17.54 8.47
N GLU A 38 14.92 -18.17 9.63
CA GLU A 38 13.95 -19.25 9.85
C GLU A 38 12.52 -18.72 9.74
N ALA A 39 12.18 -17.63 10.45
CA ALA A 39 10.86 -17.01 10.37
C ALA A 39 10.54 -16.55 8.94
N TYR A 40 11.51 -15.95 8.24
CA TYR A 40 11.34 -15.56 6.83
C TYR A 40 11.06 -16.77 5.93
N LYS A 41 11.80 -17.87 6.09
CA LYS A 41 11.58 -19.10 5.31
C LYS A 41 10.24 -19.76 5.61
N GLU A 42 9.79 -19.75 6.86
CA GLU A 42 8.45 -20.21 7.24
C GLU A 42 7.37 -19.34 6.57
N GLY A 43 7.54 -18.02 6.57
CA GLY A 43 6.67 -17.09 5.86
C GLY A 43 6.59 -17.41 4.37
N MET A 44 7.73 -17.63 3.70
CA MET A 44 7.75 -18.00 2.28
C MET A 44 7.03 -19.31 2.02
N LYS A 45 7.29 -20.34 2.82
CA LYS A 45 6.62 -21.65 2.69
C LYS A 45 5.10 -21.53 2.85
N SER A 46 4.66 -20.73 3.80
CA SER A 46 3.24 -20.50 4.06
C SER A 46 2.58 -19.73 2.91
N LEU A 47 3.28 -18.73 2.36
CA LEU A 47 2.80 -17.99 1.20
C LEU A 47 2.65 -18.91 -0.04
N GLU A 48 3.59 -19.81 -0.27
CA GLU A 48 3.54 -20.79 -1.35
C GLU A 48 2.40 -21.81 -1.16
N SER A 49 2.09 -22.19 0.09
CA SER A 49 0.97 -23.09 0.40
C SER A 49 -0.39 -22.38 0.43
N GLY A 50 -0.44 -21.06 0.26
CA GLY A 50 -1.67 -20.27 0.28
C GLY A 50 -2.15 -19.84 1.67
N ASP A 51 -1.40 -20.14 2.73
CA ASP A 51 -1.70 -19.63 4.08
C ASP A 51 -1.08 -18.23 4.27
N VAL A 52 -1.70 -17.25 3.64
CA VAL A 52 -1.15 -15.88 3.56
C VAL A 52 -1.21 -15.12 4.87
N LEU A 53 -2.17 -15.43 5.75
CA LEU A 53 -2.24 -14.78 7.07
C LEU A 53 -1.11 -15.29 7.99
N PHE A 54 -0.83 -16.57 7.95
CA PHE A 54 0.30 -17.11 8.67
C PHE A 54 1.63 -16.65 8.05
N ALA A 55 1.70 -16.55 6.72
CA ALA A 55 2.85 -15.97 6.03
C ALA A 55 3.13 -14.53 6.49
N ALA A 56 2.12 -13.65 6.48
CA ALA A 56 2.23 -12.27 6.96
C ALA A 56 2.70 -12.21 8.42
N LYS A 57 2.13 -13.06 9.29
CA LYS A 57 2.56 -13.17 10.69
C LYS A 57 4.04 -13.52 10.81
N LYS A 58 4.53 -14.50 10.02
CA LYS A 58 5.93 -14.94 10.05
C LYS A 58 6.89 -13.91 9.49
N PHE A 59 6.48 -13.16 8.47
CA PHE A 59 7.26 -12.05 7.97
C PHE A 59 7.34 -10.90 8.99
N ASN A 60 6.24 -10.56 9.67
CA ASN A 60 6.25 -9.57 10.75
C ASN A 60 7.10 -10.03 11.95
N GLU A 61 7.07 -11.32 12.29
CA GLU A 61 7.96 -11.91 13.31
C GLU A 61 9.43 -11.71 12.91
N ALA A 62 9.80 -12.01 11.67
CA ALA A 62 11.15 -11.83 11.16
C ALA A 62 11.64 -10.36 11.23
N GLU A 63 10.76 -9.38 10.93
CA GLU A 63 11.07 -7.96 11.07
C GLU A 63 11.33 -7.57 12.53
N ILE A 64 10.46 -8.03 13.45
CA ILE A 64 10.51 -7.67 14.86
C ILE A 64 11.71 -8.29 15.57
N LEU A 65 12.10 -9.51 15.21
CA LEU A 65 13.23 -10.22 15.82
C LEU A 65 14.54 -9.46 15.68
N PHE A 66 14.77 -8.83 14.53
CA PHE A 66 16.00 -8.05 14.30
C PHE A 66 15.74 -6.87 13.34
N PRO A 67 15.15 -5.76 13.85
CA PRO A 67 14.73 -4.60 13.05
C PRO A 67 15.86 -3.91 12.27
N GLN A 68 17.11 -4.06 12.73
CA GLN A 68 18.29 -3.46 12.11
C GLN A 68 18.92 -4.37 11.04
N SER A 69 18.40 -5.58 10.86
CA SER A 69 18.91 -6.50 9.84
C SER A 69 18.52 -6.06 8.43
N THR A 70 19.27 -6.55 7.44
CA THR A 70 18.89 -6.39 6.02
C THR A 70 17.62 -7.15 5.65
N TRP A 71 17.18 -8.07 6.51
CA TRP A 71 15.95 -8.85 6.35
C TRP A 71 14.70 -8.09 6.78
N ALA A 72 14.82 -7.15 7.74
CA ALA A 72 13.67 -6.45 8.29
C ALA A 72 12.83 -5.73 7.22
N PRO A 73 13.38 -4.84 6.37
CA PRO A 73 12.59 -4.21 5.31
C PRO A 73 12.06 -5.21 4.28
N LYS A 74 12.82 -6.27 3.99
CA LYS A 74 12.37 -7.31 3.07
C LYS A 74 11.17 -8.08 3.63
N SER A 75 11.20 -8.39 4.92
CA SER A 75 10.12 -9.09 5.62
C SER A 75 8.87 -8.22 5.71
N ALA A 76 9.01 -6.94 6.09
CA ALA A 76 7.90 -6.00 6.12
C ALA A 76 7.17 -5.88 4.77
N LEU A 77 7.93 -5.78 3.68
CA LEU A 77 7.34 -5.74 2.34
C LEU A 77 6.66 -7.05 1.95
N MET A 78 7.23 -8.20 2.34
CA MET A 78 6.62 -9.51 2.10
C MET A 78 5.35 -9.73 2.93
N ALA A 79 5.26 -9.16 4.13
CA ALA A 79 4.02 -9.18 4.92
C ALA A 79 2.90 -8.44 4.19
N ALA A 80 3.18 -7.22 3.72
CA ALA A 80 2.23 -6.44 2.92
C ALA A 80 1.80 -7.17 1.63
N TYR A 81 2.76 -7.76 0.92
CA TYR A 81 2.50 -8.54 -0.28
C TYR A 81 1.63 -9.78 0.02
N SER A 82 1.82 -10.42 1.17
CA SER A 82 1.00 -11.56 1.57
C SER A 82 -0.47 -11.17 1.74
N TYR A 83 -0.75 -10.05 2.38
CA TYR A 83 -2.12 -9.53 2.51
C TYR A 83 -2.73 -9.22 1.14
N TYR A 84 -1.98 -8.50 0.27
CA TYR A 84 -2.44 -8.19 -1.09
C TYR A 84 -2.82 -9.45 -1.88
N ARG A 85 -2.03 -10.51 -1.79
CA ARG A 85 -2.24 -11.78 -2.52
C ARG A 85 -3.58 -12.45 -2.23
N GLN A 86 -4.24 -12.13 -1.15
CA GLN A 86 -5.54 -12.68 -0.76
C GLN A 86 -6.62 -11.60 -0.57
N ASP A 87 -6.47 -10.50 -1.31
CA ASP A 87 -7.46 -9.42 -1.38
C ASP A 87 -7.73 -8.73 -0.03
N TYR A 88 -6.84 -8.92 0.97
CA TYR A 88 -6.86 -8.16 2.23
C TYR A 88 -6.25 -6.76 2.01
N TYR A 89 -6.85 -6.00 1.08
CA TYR A 89 -6.30 -4.71 0.65
C TYR A 89 -6.17 -3.70 1.78
N GLY A 90 -7.09 -3.68 2.74
CA GLY A 90 -7.01 -2.81 3.91
C GLY A 90 -5.76 -3.05 4.76
N ASP A 91 -5.44 -4.32 5.02
CA ASP A 91 -4.25 -4.72 5.77
C ASP A 91 -2.97 -4.45 4.94
N ALA A 92 -3.01 -4.75 3.63
CA ALA A 92 -1.91 -4.45 2.72
C ALA A 92 -1.60 -2.94 2.69
N ILE A 93 -2.62 -2.08 2.56
CA ILE A 93 -2.49 -0.61 2.60
C ILE A 93 -1.87 -0.14 3.91
N SER A 94 -2.32 -0.69 5.05
CA SER A 94 -1.79 -0.35 6.37
C SER A 94 -0.30 -0.67 6.48
N GLU A 95 0.09 -1.88 6.10
CA GLU A 95 1.49 -2.34 6.12
C GLU A 95 2.38 -1.58 5.12
N LEU A 96 1.88 -1.27 3.93
CA LEU A 96 2.62 -0.50 2.93
C LEU A 96 2.85 0.95 3.36
N ASN A 97 1.85 1.60 3.94
CA ASN A 97 2.02 2.93 4.51
C ASN A 97 3.05 2.93 5.66
N ARG A 98 3.02 1.89 6.51
CA ARG A 98 4.03 1.69 7.55
C ARG A 98 5.41 1.49 6.94
N PHE A 99 5.54 0.61 5.94
CA PHE A 99 6.80 0.35 5.23
C PHE A 99 7.41 1.62 4.63
N ILE A 100 6.62 2.39 3.89
CA ILE A 100 7.07 3.64 3.26
C ILE A 100 7.57 4.65 4.31
N LYS A 101 6.91 4.71 5.47
CA LYS A 101 7.30 5.59 6.57
C LYS A 101 8.57 5.13 7.28
N VAL A 102 8.73 3.82 7.51
CA VAL A 102 9.85 3.26 8.29
C VAL A 102 11.09 3.07 7.42
N TYR A 103 10.92 2.71 6.14
CA TYR A 103 12.00 2.38 5.22
C TYR A 103 12.03 3.27 3.96
N PRO A 104 12.02 4.61 4.08
CA PRO A 104 11.85 5.53 2.93
C PRO A 104 12.99 5.48 1.93
N GLN A 105 14.16 4.96 2.30
CA GLN A 105 15.35 4.82 1.45
C GLN A 105 15.56 3.37 0.98
N ASN A 106 14.58 2.49 1.15
CA ASN A 106 14.72 1.12 0.69
C ASN A 106 14.75 1.06 -0.84
N LYS A 107 15.58 0.16 -1.37
CA LYS A 107 15.73 -0.01 -2.82
C LYS A 107 14.44 -0.44 -3.55
N ASN A 108 13.48 -1.04 -2.86
CA ASN A 108 12.19 -1.47 -3.39
C ASN A 108 11.06 -0.51 -2.97
N ILE A 109 11.37 0.73 -2.69
CA ILE A 109 10.37 1.73 -2.26
C ILE A 109 9.40 2.08 -3.40
N ASP A 110 9.86 2.06 -4.64
CA ASP A 110 9.07 2.21 -5.85
C ASP A 110 8.03 1.10 -5.97
N TYR A 111 8.43 -0.16 -5.77
CA TYR A 111 7.50 -1.29 -5.72
C TYR A 111 6.50 -1.18 -4.57
N ALA A 112 6.91 -0.70 -3.40
CA ALA A 112 6.00 -0.50 -2.27
C ALA A 112 4.91 0.55 -2.59
N TYR A 113 5.28 1.66 -3.24
CA TYR A 113 4.30 2.64 -3.72
C TYR A 113 3.37 2.04 -4.79
N TYR A 114 3.92 1.26 -5.71
CA TYR A 114 3.13 0.60 -6.74
C TYR A 114 2.11 -0.38 -6.15
N LEU A 115 2.54 -1.24 -5.23
CA LEU A 115 1.66 -2.17 -4.56
C LEU A 115 0.58 -1.46 -3.72
N LEU A 116 0.92 -0.30 -3.12
CA LEU A 116 -0.04 0.57 -2.42
C LEU A 116 -1.09 1.13 -3.39
N ALA A 117 -0.66 1.66 -4.53
CA ALA A 117 -1.56 2.21 -5.54
C ALA A 117 -2.51 1.14 -6.09
N ILE A 118 -1.99 -0.05 -6.42
CA ILE A 118 -2.80 -1.18 -6.87
C ILE A 118 -3.76 -1.64 -5.76
N SER A 119 -3.33 -1.68 -4.50
CA SER A 119 -4.22 -2.05 -3.39
C SER A 119 -5.40 -1.07 -3.22
N TYR A 120 -5.21 0.22 -3.45
CA TYR A 120 -6.31 1.19 -3.52
C TYR A 120 -7.18 0.97 -4.77
N TYR A 121 -6.55 0.70 -5.92
CA TYR A 121 -7.25 0.49 -7.19
C TYR A 121 -8.18 -0.73 -7.13
N GLU A 122 -7.74 -1.83 -6.56
CA GLU A 122 -8.53 -3.06 -6.42
C GLU A 122 -9.71 -2.92 -5.42
N GLN A 123 -9.70 -1.89 -4.57
CA GLN A 123 -10.82 -1.55 -3.69
C GLN A 123 -11.96 -0.80 -4.39
N ILE A 124 -11.82 -0.49 -5.69
CA ILE A 124 -12.86 0.21 -6.45
C ILE A 124 -14.00 -0.79 -6.76
N VAL A 125 -15.00 -0.84 -5.90
CA VAL A 125 -16.16 -1.74 -6.05
C VAL A 125 -17.32 -1.07 -6.80
N ASP A 126 -17.57 0.20 -6.53
CA ASP A 126 -18.65 0.98 -7.15
C ASP A 126 -18.20 2.44 -7.30
N GLU A 127 -17.73 2.75 -8.51
CA GLU A 127 -17.22 4.09 -8.86
C GLU A 127 -18.27 5.20 -8.71
N LYS A 128 -19.54 4.85 -8.60
CA LYS A 128 -20.63 5.84 -8.44
C LYS A 128 -20.85 6.26 -6.99
N LYS A 129 -20.40 5.43 -6.02
CA LYS A 129 -20.67 5.66 -4.60
C LYS A 129 -19.47 6.19 -3.84
N ASP A 130 -18.32 5.51 -3.94
CA ASP A 130 -17.12 5.88 -3.19
C ASP A 130 -15.98 6.24 -4.12
N LEU A 131 -15.55 7.50 -4.05
CA LEU A 131 -14.42 8.01 -4.83
C LEU A 131 -13.09 7.95 -4.07
N GLN A 132 -13.10 7.68 -2.76
CA GLN A 132 -11.89 7.83 -1.97
C GLN A 132 -10.80 6.84 -2.43
N ALA A 133 -11.17 5.58 -2.70
CA ALA A 133 -10.24 4.59 -3.22
C ALA A 133 -9.65 5.00 -4.58
N ILE A 134 -10.49 5.54 -5.47
CA ILE A 134 -10.08 6.03 -6.79
C ILE A 134 -9.09 7.18 -6.66
N ILE A 135 -9.40 8.17 -5.81
CA ILE A 135 -8.54 9.35 -5.57
C ILE A 135 -7.19 8.89 -4.99
N ASN A 136 -7.21 8.04 -3.95
CA ASN A 136 -5.99 7.54 -3.32
C ASN A 136 -5.12 6.74 -4.31
N ALA A 137 -5.75 5.93 -5.17
CA ALA A 137 -5.03 5.20 -6.22
C ALA A 137 -4.35 6.16 -7.20
N LYS A 138 -5.10 7.15 -7.74
CA LYS A 138 -4.57 8.15 -8.66
C LYS A 138 -3.40 8.92 -8.07
N GLU A 139 -3.57 9.50 -6.89
CA GLU A 139 -2.52 10.26 -6.20
C GLU A 139 -1.26 9.40 -5.96
N THR A 140 -1.44 8.12 -5.62
CA THR A 140 -0.31 7.23 -5.38
C THR A 140 0.41 6.85 -6.68
N PHE A 141 -0.33 6.60 -7.79
CA PHE A 141 0.26 6.40 -9.12
C PHE A 141 1.02 7.65 -9.61
N GLU A 142 0.48 8.84 -9.41
CA GLU A 142 1.16 10.10 -9.75
C GLU A 142 2.48 10.28 -8.98
N ILE A 143 2.54 9.83 -7.72
CA ILE A 143 3.79 9.82 -6.94
C ILE A 143 4.85 8.93 -7.62
N ILE A 144 4.45 7.76 -8.14
CA ILE A 144 5.37 6.83 -8.81
C ILE A 144 5.93 7.46 -10.08
N ILE A 145 5.07 8.00 -10.95
CA ILE A 145 5.49 8.64 -12.20
C ILE A 145 6.45 9.79 -11.92
N LYS A 146 6.15 10.60 -10.90
CA LYS A 146 6.98 11.77 -10.55
C LYS A 146 8.30 11.42 -9.92
N LYS A 147 8.33 10.45 -8.99
CA LYS A 147 9.55 10.11 -8.20
C LYS A 147 10.40 9.02 -8.83
N TYR A 148 9.80 8.11 -9.59
CA TYR A 148 10.43 6.91 -10.12
C TYR A 148 10.18 6.73 -11.62
N PRO A 149 10.36 7.77 -12.47
CA PRO A 149 9.88 7.80 -13.86
C PRO A 149 10.53 6.74 -14.78
N ASN A 150 11.67 6.18 -14.39
CA ASN A 150 12.42 5.21 -15.21
C ASN A 150 12.13 3.76 -14.80
N THR A 151 11.07 3.49 -14.07
CA THR A 151 10.69 2.14 -13.64
C THR A 151 9.55 1.59 -14.50
N GLU A 152 9.45 0.25 -14.57
CA GLU A 152 8.28 -0.42 -15.16
C GLU A 152 6.97 -0.05 -14.45
N TYR A 153 7.06 0.23 -13.13
CA TYR A 153 5.92 0.68 -12.33
C TYR A 153 5.39 2.04 -12.76
N ALA A 154 6.27 2.96 -13.19
CA ALA A 154 5.83 4.25 -13.70
C ALA A 154 5.07 4.11 -15.02
N LEU A 155 5.52 3.24 -15.92
CA LEU A 155 4.84 2.98 -17.18
C LEU A 155 3.45 2.38 -16.97
N ASP A 156 3.32 1.37 -16.09
CA ASP A 156 2.00 0.80 -15.79
C ASP A 156 1.12 1.80 -15.03
N SER A 157 1.70 2.64 -14.17
CA SER A 157 0.96 3.68 -13.45
C SER A 157 0.31 4.70 -14.40
N ASP A 158 0.95 5.04 -15.49
CA ASP A 158 0.41 5.94 -16.51
C ASP A 158 -0.85 5.34 -17.15
N PHE A 159 -0.79 4.09 -17.57
CA PHE A 159 -1.98 3.36 -18.06
C PHE A 159 -3.11 3.26 -17.03
N LYS A 160 -2.77 3.04 -15.76
CA LYS A 160 -3.76 2.99 -14.68
C LYS A 160 -4.44 4.33 -14.44
N ILE A 161 -3.70 5.42 -14.56
CA ILE A 161 -4.25 6.79 -14.45
C ILE A 161 -5.24 7.05 -15.59
N ASP A 162 -4.94 6.64 -16.82
CA ASP A 162 -5.88 6.77 -17.94
C ASP A 162 -7.19 6.04 -17.66
N LEU A 163 -7.13 4.79 -17.17
CA LEU A 163 -8.32 4.04 -16.78
C LEU A 163 -9.10 4.72 -15.64
N ILE A 164 -8.41 5.27 -14.67
CA ILE A 164 -9.04 6.03 -13.57
C ILE A 164 -9.70 7.30 -14.10
N ASN A 165 -9.07 8.01 -15.03
CA ASN A 165 -9.65 9.19 -15.65
C ASN A 165 -10.92 8.85 -16.42
N ASP A 166 -10.97 7.72 -17.15
CA ASP A 166 -12.18 7.25 -17.80
C ASP A 166 -13.31 6.97 -16.79
N ILE A 167 -13.01 6.36 -15.65
CA ILE A 167 -14.00 6.11 -14.59
C ILE A 167 -14.55 7.43 -14.04
N LEU A 168 -13.67 8.41 -13.75
CA LEU A 168 -14.05 9.70 -13.20
C LEU A 168 -14.87 10.51 -14.22
N ALA A 169 -14.45 10.54 -15.49
CA ALA A 169 -15.18 11.17 -16.57
C ALA A 169 -16.57 10.54 -16.78
N SER A 170 -16.67 9.20 -16.76
CA SER A 170 -17.93 8.47 -16.82
C SER A 170 -18.92 8.91 -15.74
N LYS A 171 -18.44 9.09 -14.52
CA LYS A 171 -19.26 9.56 -13.40
C LYS A 171 -19.77 10.99 -13.64
N GLU A 172 -18.90 11.91 -14.06
CA GLU A 172 -19.30 13.27 -14.37
C GLU A 172 -20.31 13.32 -15.51
N MET A 173 -20.10 12.52 -16.55
CA MET A 173 -21.05 12.39 -17.66
C MET A 173 -22.40 11.84 -17.21
N TYR A 174 -22.43 10.83 -16.33
CA TYR A 174 -23.68 10.29 -15.78
C TYR A 174 -24.47 11.36 -15.04
N ILE A 175 -23.82 12.14 -14.20
CA ILE A 175 -24.45 13.24 -13.44
C ILE A 175 -24.87 14.38 -14.40
N GLY A 176 -24.02 14.71 -15.37
CA GLY A 176 -24.29 15.73 -16.37
C GLY A 176 -25.54 15.41 -17.21
N ARG A 177 -25.66 14.16 -17.71
CA ARG A 177 -26.84 13.69 -18.46
C ARG A 177 -28.10 13.75 -17.60
N TYR A 178 -28.04 13.34 -16.33
CA TYR A 178 -29.18 13.46 -15.41
C TYR A 178 -29.68 14.89 -15.28
N TYR A 179 -28.78 15.89 -15.10
CA TYR A 179 -29.18 17.29 -15.02
C TYR A 179 -29.66 17.82 -16.36
N PHE A 180 -29.08 17.39 -17.47
CA PHE A 180 -29.50 17.74 -18.82
C PHE A 180 -30.96 17.31 -19.08
N ASP A 181 -31.31 16.06 -18.78
CA ASP A 181 -32.66 15.52 -18.93
C ASP A 181 -33.70 16.25 -18.07
N LYS A 182 -33.27 16.77 -16.91
CA LYS A 182 -34.10 17.60 -16.03
C LYS A 182 -34.12 19.08 -16.44
N LYS A 183 -33.48 19.44 -17.56
CA LYS A 183 -33.34 20.84 -18.04
C LYS A 183 -32.70 21.77 -17.03
N LYS A 184 -31.85 21.22 -16.16
CA LYS A 184 -31.04 21.98 -15.20
C LYS A 184 -29.70 22.32 -15.82
N TRP A 185 -29.67 23.37 -16.64
CA TRP A 185 -28.56 23.68 -17.53
C TRP A 185 -27.25 23.98 -16.80
N ILE A 186 -27.29 24.84 -15.77
CA ILE A 186 -26.06 25.24 -15.03
C ILE A 186 -25.34 24.06 -14.40
N PRO A 187 -25.98 23.19 -13.59
CA PRO A 187 -25.29 22.02 -13.08
C PRO A 187 -24.86 21.03 -14.17
N ALA A 188 -25.61 20.90 -15.28
CA ALA A 188 -25.19 20.06 -16.42
C ALA A 188 -23.90 20.60 -17.07
N ILE A 189 -23.86 21.93 -17.35
CA ILE A 189 -22.67 22.61 -17.89
C ILE A 189 -21.45 22.35 -17.01
N ASN A 190 -21.58 22.51 -15.68
CA ASN A 190 -20.46 22.31 -14.79
C ASN A 190 -19.90 20.88 -14.87
N ARG A 191 -20.78 19.86 -14.96
CA ARG A 191 -20.34 18.47 -15.07
C ARG A 191 -19.66 18.16 -16.41
N PHE A 192 -20.24 18.61 -17.51
CA PHE A 192 -19.63 18.42 -18.82
C PHE A 192 -18.31 19.19 -18.97
N ARG A 193 -18.22 20.38 -18.36
CA ARG A 193 -16.95 21.15 -18.33
C ARG A 193 -15.88 20.41 -17.54
N THR A 194 -16.19 19.82 -16.41
CA THR A 194 -15.23 18.98 -15.66
C THR A 194 -14.65 17.89 -16.57
N VAL A 195 -15.48 17.25 -17.45
CA VAL A 195 -14.97 16.25 -18.39
C VAL A 195 -14.03 16.87 -19.43
N THR A 196 -14.36 18.03 -19.98
CA THR A 196 -13.52 18.69 -21.01
C THR A 196 -12.26 19.33 -20.46
N ASP A 197 -12.29 19.78 -19.20
CA ASP A 197 -11.20 20.54 -18.58
C ASP A 197 -10.22 19.60 -17.82
N ASP A 198 -10.73 18.56 -17.12
CA ASP A 198 -9.95 17.70 -16.24
C ASP A 198 -9.68 16.29 -16.82
N TYR A 199 -10.46 15.85 -17.81
CA TYR A 199 -10.43 14.50 -18.39
C TYR A 199 -10.44 14.54 -19.92
N GLU A 200 -9.76 15.51 -20.53
CA GLU A 200 -9.78 15.78 -21.98
C GLU A 200 -9.34 14.61 -22.86
N THR A 201 -8.52 13.68 -22.35
CA THR A 201 -8.00 12.52 -23.07
C THR A 201 -8.96 11.33 -23.10
N THR A 202 -10.09 11.41 -22.37
CA THR A 202 -11.03 10.31 -22.24
C THR A 202 -11.97 10.20 -23.45
N ILE A 203 -12.54 8.99 -23.61
CA ILE A 203 -13.54 8.73 -24.67
C ILE A 203 -14.82 9.59 -24.51
N TYR A 204 -15.02 10.19 -23.36
CA TYR A 204 -16.22 10.97 -23.02
C TYR A 204 -16.15 12.43 -23.47
N THR A 205 -14.98 12.93 -23.83
CA THR A 205 -14.73 14.36 -24.13
C THR A 205 -15.56 14.82 -25.32
N GLN A 206 -15.66 14.03 -26.38
CA GLN A 206 -16.44 14.42 -27.55
C GLN A 206 -17.93 14.56 -27.22
N GLU A 207 -18.51 13.65 -26.43
CA GLU A 207 -19.91 13.78 -26.01
C GLU A 207 -20.10 14.99 -25.09
N ALA A 208 -19.17 15.23 -24.16
CA ALA A 208 -19.24 16.37 -23.26
C ALA A 208 -19.23 17.69 -24.04
N LEU A 209 -18.34 17.85 -25.01
CA LEU A 209 -18.29 19.02 -25.91
C LEU A 209 -19.61 19.18 -26.65
N HIS A 210 -20.14 18.10 -27.25
CA HIS A 210 -21.42 18.15 -27.96
C HIS A 210 -22.57 18.62 -27.04
N ARG A 211 -22.64 18.10 -25.80
CA ARG A 211 -23.66 18.53 -24.83
C ARG A 211 -23.51 19.99 -24.41
N LEU A 212 -22.29 20.50 -24.29
CA LEU A 212 -22.05 21.91 -24.02
C LEU A 212 -22.54 22.78 -25.17
N VAL A 213 -22.27 22.41 -26.44
CA VAL A 213 -22.77 23.10 -27.63
C VAL A 213 -24.31 23.17 -27.61
N GLU A 214 -24.99 22.03 -27.37
CA GLU A 214 -26.46 21.98 -27.29
C GLU A 214 -27.01 22.90 -26.22
N ILE A 215 -26.46 22.86 -24.99
CA ILE A 215 -26.97 23.66 -23.89
C ILE A 215 -26.78 25.16 -24.15
N TYR A 216 -25.59 25.56 -24.58
CA TYR A 216 -25.33 26.96 -24.87
C TYR A 216 -26.18 27.51 -26.04
N PHE A 217 -26.44 26.68 -27.05
CA PHE A 217 -27.35 27.02 -28.13
C PHE A 217 -28.79 27.19 -27.63
N ILE A 218 -29.31 26.27 -26.79
CA ILE A 218 -30.65 26.39 -26.18
C ILE A 218 -30.80 27.64 -25.33
N LEU A 219 -29.74 28.03 -24.64
CA LEU A 219 -29.69 29.25 -23.82
C LEU A 219 -29.52 30.53 -24.64
N GLY A 220 -29.33 30.46 -25.96
CA GLY A 220 -29.09 31.60 -26.83
C GLY A 220 -27.68 32.22 -26.72
N LEU A 221 -26.75 31.50 -26.06
CA LEU A 221 -25.37 31.93 -25.86
C LEU A 221 -24.51 31.47 -27.06
N LYS A 222 -24.66 32.13 -28.19
CA LYS A 222 -24.06 31.70 -29.46
C LYS A 222 -22.54 31.67 -29.43
N GLU A 223 -21.91 32.66 -28.84
CA GLU A 223 -20.43 32.74 -28.74
C GLU A 223 -19.85 31.55 -27.98
N GLU A 224 -20.45 31.16 -26.85
CA GLU A 224 -20.03 30.01 -26.08
C GLU A 224 -20.32 28.72 -26.85
N SER A 225 -21.47 28.61 -27.54
CA SER A 225 -21.79 27.46 -28.37
C SER A 225 -20.76 27.24 -29.48
N GLU A 226 -20.40 28.30 -30.20
CA GLU A 226 -19.39 28.29 -31.27
C GLU A 226 -18.00 27.93 -30.72
N LYS A 227 -17.64 28.43 -29.53
CA LYS A 227 -16.39 28.13 -28.87
C LYS A 227 -16.23 26.60 -28.68
N TYR A 228 -17.25 25.95 -28.11
CA TYR A 228 -17.19 24.50 -27.88
C TYR A 228 -17.35 23.69 -29.16
N ALA A 229 -18.09 24.17 -30.14
CA ALA A 229 -18.19 23.53 -31.45
C ALA A 229 -16.86 23.53 -32.23
N ASN A 230 -16.00 24.51 -32.02
CA ASN A 230 -14.68 24.55 -32.63
C ASN A 230 -13.66 23.61 -31.96
N LEU A 231 -13.99 23.02 -30.81
CA LEU A 231 -13.17 22.05 -30.12
C LEU A 231 -13.57 20.58 -30.47
N LEU A 232 -14.73 20.38 -31.08
CA LEU A 232 -15.22 19.12 -31.61
C LEU A 232 -14.45 18.69 -32.85
#